data_f96b440573dbfac92d629efe6414e405
#
_entry.id   f96b440573dbfac92d629efe6414e405
#
_cell.length_a   1.000
_cell.length_b   1.000
_cell.length_c   1.000
_cell.angle_alpha   90.00
_cell.angle_beta   90.00
_cell.angle_gamma   90.00
#
_symmetry.space_group_name_H-M   'P 1'
#
loop_
_entity.id
_entity.type
_entity.pdbx_description
1 polymer ?
#
loop_
_entity_poly.entity_id
_entity_poly.type
_entity_poly.pdbx_seq_one_letter_code
_entity_poly.pdbx_strand_id
1 'polypeptide(L)'
;MKFVQKWLPVYIKAWIQLIWYHRDVYPRETFQWTKYHAFNLPNHIPVNIHPELQQYLDDLCDDLLDKIKQVHYLNLYICEYDDETNIIERYCLDFGDVNHLDKMEGVINQEDIVFDEFRSSLYSLLAYLEKLPLLKPGKYTFDIVIETVEMSLGHVSNENMNRTKESITALERDWNWVKYRDSSKDFSGGTETQQQRVKMYSLNGCDLNSLVFHQFAERVIENNPDISASIE
;
A
#
# COMPACT_ATOMS: atom_id res chain seq x y z
N MET A 1 1.69 -21.96 -4.91
CA MET A 1 2.30 -21.12 -3.84
C MET A 1 3.74 -20.68 -4.12
N LYS A 2 4.65 -21.54 -4.56
CA LYS A 2 6.08 -21.17 -4.71
C LYS A 2 6.33 -19.89 -5.54
N PHE A 3 5.61 -19.70 -6.64
CA PHE A 3 5.78 -18.51 -7.49
C PHE A 3 5.12 -17.26 -6.89
N VAL A 4 4.00 -17.41 -6.19
CA VAL A 4 3.38 -16.31 -5.45
C VAL A 4 4.33 -15.81 -4.36
N GLN A 5 4.91 -16.70 -3.57
CA GLN A 5 5.89 -16.34 -2.54
C GLN A 5 7.15 -15.67 -3.11
N LYS A 6 7.54 -16.04 -4.33
CA LYS A 6 8.68 -15.42 -5.02
C LYS A 6 8.35 -14.01 -5.51
N TRP A 7 7.16 -13.81 -6.11
CA TRP A 7 6.83 -12.58 -6.83
C TRP A 7 6.05 -11.56 -6.00
N LEU A 8 5.34 -11.98 -4.95
CA LEU A 8 4.56 -11.09 -4.11
C LEU A 8 5.40 -10.01 -3.41
N PRO A 9 6.57 -10.31 -2.80
CA PRO A 9 7.43 -9.26 -2.24
C PRO A 9 7.89 -8.25 -3.28
N VAL A 10 8.24 -8.74 -4.46
CA VAL A 10 8.66 -7.90 -5.59
C VAL A 10 7.52 -7.00 -6.04
N TYR A 11 6.31 -7.53 -6.10
CA TYR A 11 5.10 -6.77 -6.42
C TYR A 11 4.83 -5.67 -5.38
N ILE A 12 4.85 -6.01 -4.09
CA ILE A 12 4.56 -5.05 -3.01
C ILE A 12 5.59 -3.93 -2.98
N LYS A 13 6.88 -4.25 -3.11
CA LYS A 13 7.95 -3.24 -3.19
C LYS A 13 7.75 -2.31 -4.39
N ALA A 14 7.42 -2.86 -5.55
CA ALA A 14 7.14 -2.07 -6.75
C ALA A 14 5.90 -1.19 -6.56
N TRP A 15 4.84 -1.73 -5.96
CA TRP A 15 3.59 -1.04 -5.67
C TRP A 15 3.82 0.17 -4.75
N ILE A 16 4.54 -0.01 -3.63
CA ILE A 16 4.87 1.07 -2.68
C ILE A 16 5.74 2.13 -3.35
N GLN A 17 6.79 1.73 -4.07
CA GLN A 17 7.74 2.65 -4.69
C GLN A 17 7.12 3.47 -5.82
N LEU A 18 6.18 2.90 -6.60
CA LEU A 18 5.40 3.65 -7.58
C LEU A 18 4.59 4.74 -6.91
N ILE A 19 3.90 4.44 -5.80
CA ILE A 19 3.13 5.43 -5.05
C ILE A 19 4.06 6.51 -4.50
N TRP A 20 5.13 6.14 -3.81
CA TRP A 20 6.08 7.12 -3.24
C TRP A 20 6.63 8.09 -4.29
N TYR A 21 7.01 7.57 -5.45
CA TYR A 21 7.55 8.38 -6.53
C TYR A 21 6.51 9.34 -7.13
N HIS A 22 5.34 8.83 -7.48
CA HIS A 22 4.31 9.62 -8.14
C HIS A 22 3.58 10.58 -7.19
N ARG A 23 3.69 10.35 -5.88
CA ARG A 23 3.11 11.24 -4.86
C ARG A 23 4.14 12.16 -4.20
N ASP A 24 5.37 12.20 -4.74
CA ASP A 24 6.47 13.05 -4.25
C ASP A 24 6.70 12.92 -2.72
N VAL A 25 6.50 11.70 -2.16
CA VAL A 25 6.75 11.40 -0.74
C VAL A 25 8.23 11.55 -0.41
N TYR A 26 9.09 11.13 -1.33
CA TYR A 26 10.54 11.34 -1.27
C TYR A 26 11.03 12.12 -2.47
N PRO A 27 12.14 12.88 -2.34
CA PRO A 27 12.74 13.60 -3.45
C PRO A 27 13.04 12.66 -4.63
N ARG A 28 12.71 13.10 -5.84
CA ARG A 28 12.87 12.28 -7.06
C ARG A 28 14.30 11.84 -7.32
N GLU A 29 15.27 12.63 -6.85
CA GLU A 29 16.70 12.35 -6.96
C GLU A 29 17.13 11.11 -6.17
N THR A 30 16.32 10.69 -5.19
CA THR A 30 16.56 9.46 -4.41
C THR A 30 16.12 8.20 -5.15
N PHE A 31 15.50 8.34 -6.33
CA PHE A 31 15.06 7.21 -7.14
C PHE A 31 15.95 7.02 -8.36
N GLN A 32 16.23 5.77 -8.68
CA GLN A 32 16.82 5.37 -9.94
C GLN A 32 15.78 4.62 -10.77
N TRP A 33 15.77 4.93 -12.08
CA TRP A 33 15.01 4.16 -13.05
C TRP A 33 15.76 2.90 -13.36
N THR A 34 15.50 1.85 -12.65
CA THR A 34 16.05 0.55 -12.98
C THR A 34 15.15 -0.10 -14.01
N LYS A 35 15.77 -0.77 -14.99
CA LYS A 35 15.08 -1.82 -15.73
C LYS A 35 14.75 -2.92 -14.72
N TYR A 36 13.71 -2.71 -13.95
CA TYR A 36 13.23 -3.75 -13.07
C TYR A 36 12.71 -4.85 -13.99
N HIS A 37 13.53 -5.84 -14.23
CA HIS A 37 13.19 -6.96 -15.10
C HIS A 37 12.00 -7.76 -14.60
N ALA A 38 11.52 -7.42 -13.38
CA ALA A 38 10.46 -8.16 -12.76
C ALA A 38 9.19 -8.13 -13.59
N PHE A 39 8.63 -7.01 -14.00
CA PHE A 39 7.29 -6.98 -14.60
C PHE A 39 7.22 -6.36 -15.99
N ASN A 40 8.32 -6.09 -16.65
CA ASN A 40 8.36 -5.51 -18.00
C ASN A 40 7.36 -4.38 -18.23
N LEU A 41 7.19 -3.53 -17.23
CA LEU A 41 6.32 -2.37 -17.37
C LEU A 41 6.87 -1.45 -18.47
N PRO A 42 5.99 -0.78 -19.26
CA PRO A 42 6.42 0.09 -20.36
C PRO A 42 7.38 1.18 -19.90
N ASN A 43 7.13 1.72 -18.72
CA ASN A 43 8.01 2.64 -18.03
C ASN A 43 8.75 1.87 -16.94
N HIS A 44 10.00 2.22 -16.74
CA HIS A 44 10.81 1.61 -15.69
C HIS A 44 10.19 1.92 -14.33
N ILE A 45 10.24 0.99 -13.39
CA ILE A 45 9.81 1.24 -12.02
C ILE A 45 10.87 2.11 -11.34
N PRO A 46 10.49 3.23 -10.71
CA PRO A 46 11.40 4.00 -9.89
C PRO A 46 11.74 3.18 -8.64
N VAL A 47 13.02 3.01 -8.37
CA VAL A 47 13.52 2.31 -7.17
C VAL A 47 14.28 3.31 -6.32
N ASN A 48 13.86 3.51 -5.09
CA ASN A 48 14.57 4.35 -4.15
C ASN A 48 15.91 3.70 -3.81
N ILE A 49 17.00 4.48 -3.88
CA ILE A 49 18.37 3.98 -3.66
C ILE A 49 18.85 4.12 -2.22
N HIS A 50 18.04 4.68 -1.32
CA HIS A 50 18.44 4.86 0.06
C HIS A 50 18.48 3.50 0.78
N PRO A 51 19.62 3.10 1.37
CA PRO A 51 19.77 1.76 1.94
C PRO A 51 18.77 1.45 3.06
N GLU A 52 18.48 2.42 3.93
CA GLU A 52 17.54 2.25 5.04
C GLU A 52 16.10 2.04 4.54
N LEU A 53 15.69 2.73 3.47
CA LEU A 53 14.38 2.52 2.86
C LEU A 53 14.28 1.16 2.16
N GLN A 54 15.38 0.69 1.56
CA GLN A 54 15.41 -0.66 0.99
C GLN A 54 15.28 -1.70 2.09
N GLN A 55 16.03 -1.55 3.19
CA GLN A 55 15.93 -2.44 4.34
C GLN A 55 14.52 -2.42 4.94
N TYR A 56 13.92 -1.22 5.12
CA TYR A 56 12.54 -1.07 5.57
C TYR A 56 11.56 -1.86 4.70
N LEU A 57 11.70 -1.77 3.36
CA LEU A 57 10.84 -2.51 2.44
C LEU A 57 11.08 -4.02 2.48
N ASP A 58 12.33 -4.44 2.72
CA ASP A 58 12.67 -5.85 2.87
C ASP A 58 11.99 -6.42 4.14
N ASP A 59 12.18 -5.76 5.27
CA ASP A 59 11.61 -6.14 6.56
C ASP A 59 10.07 -6.14 6.52
N LEU A 60 9.46 -5.10 5.91
CA LEU A 60 8.02 -5.01 5.72
C LEU A 60 7.47 -6.18 4.90
N CYS A 61 8.15 -6.55 3.81
CA CYS A 61 7.71 -7.64 2.95
C CYS A 61 7.83 -9.00 3.65
N ASP A 62 8.90 -9.22 4.40
CA ASP A 62 9.10 -10.45 5.15
C ASP A 62 8.02 -10.61 6.23
N ASP A 63 7.76 -9.55 7.01
CA ASP A 63 6.70 -9.52 8.03
C ASP A 63 5.31 -9.74 7.42
N LEU A 64 5.04 -9.12 6.27
CA LEU A 64 3.76 -9.28 5.59
C LEU A 64 3.55 -10.69 5.07
N LEU A 65 4.61 -11.33 4.51
CA LEU A 65 4.53 -12.72 4.04
C LEU A 65 4.25 -13.69 5.17
N ASP A 66 4.87 -13.48 6.32
CA ASP A 66 4.64 -14.32 7.50
C ASP A 66 3.19 -14.20 8.00
N LYS A 67 2.57 -13.05 7.83
CA LYS A 67 1.20 -12.75 8.28
C LYS A 67 0.15 -12.86 7.18
N ILE A 68 0.51 -13.16 5.93
CA ILE A 68 -0.37 -13.03 4.75
C ILE A 68 -1.71 -13.75 4.88
N LYS A 69 -1.76 -14.86 5.62
CA LYS A 69 -3.00 -15.62 5.86
C LYS A 69 -3.99 -14.90 6.80
N GLN A 70 -3.54 -13.88 7.51
CA GLN A 70 -4.32 -13.14 8.49
C GLN A 70 -4.64 -11.72 8.00
N VAL A 71 -3.92 -11.28 6.98
CA VAL A 71 -4.07 -9.93 6.42
C VAL A 71 -5.35 -9.86 5.58
N HIS A 72 -6.21 -8.89 5.91
CA HIS A 72 -7.36 -8.52 5.11
C HIS A 72 -7.03 -7.36 4.18
N TYR A 73 -6.43 -6.31 4.73
CA TYR A 73 -6.07 -5.11 3.96
C TYR A 73 -4.62 -4.75 4.20
N LEU A 74 -3.94 -4.40 3.13
CA LEU A 74 -2.70 -3.62 3.17
C LEU A 74 -3.03 -2.23 2.65
N ASN A 75 -2.98 -1.24 3.55
CA ASN A 75 -3.25 0.15 3.25
C ASN A 75 -1.95 0.96 3.27
N LEU A 76 -1.77 1.79 2.25
CA LEU A 76 -0.78 2.86 2.24
C LEU A 76 -1.54 4.18 2.23
N TYR A 77 -1.38 4.95 3.28
CA TYR A 77 -1.95 6.28 3.43
C TYR A 77 -0.93 7.34 3.02
N ILE A 78 -1.41 8.39 2.37
CA ILE A 78 -0.67 9.63 2.18
C ILE A 78 -1.31 10.66 3.11
N CYS A 79 -0.54 11.17 4.04
CA CYS A 79 -0.97 12.12 5.07
C CYS A 79 -0.09 13.37 5.09
N GLU A 80 -0.57 14.44 5.71
CA GLU A 80 0.23 15.65 5.88
C GLU A 80 1.34 15.43 6.91
N TYR A 81 2.55 15.94 6.61
CA TYR A 81 3.71 15.76 7.48
C TYR A 81 3.52 16.38 8.87
N ASP A 82 2.84 17.53 8.94
CA ASP A 82 2.59 18.25 10.20
C ASP A 82 1.37 17.69 10.97
N ASP A 83 0.50 16.93 10.31
CA ASP A 83 -0.68 16.30 10.88
C ASP A 83 -0.95 14.95 10.21
N GLU A 84 -0.34 13.90 10.76
CA GLU A 84 -0.49 12.52 10.28
C GLU A 84 -1.93 12.01 10.35
N THR A 85 -2.82 12.70 11.07
CA THR A 85 -4.24 12.36 11.13
C THR A 85 -5.01 12.89 9.92
N ASN A 86 -4.43 13.82 9.16
CA ASN A 86 -5.03 14.37 7.95
C ASN A 86 -4.63 13.52 6.73
N ILE A 87 -5.38 12.45 6.50
CA ILE A 87 -5.19 11.54 5.37
C ILE A 87 -5.82 12.17 4.13
N ILE A 88 -5.03 12.29 3.05
CA ILE A 88 -5.50 12.84 1.77
C ILE A 88 -5.76 11.77 0.70
N GLU A 89 -5.02 10.66 0.76
CA GLU A 89 -5.17 9.52 -0.16
C GLU A 89 -4.94 8.20 0.58
N ARG A 90 -5.65 7.16 0.15
CA ARG A 90 -5.46 5.78 0.57
C ARG A 90 -5.31 4.89 -0.65
N TYR A 91 -4.30 4.06 -0.66
CA TYR A 91 -4.09 3.00 -1.62
C TYR A 91 -4.25 1.67 -0.89
N CYS A 92 -5.08 0.80 -1.42
CA CYS A 92 -5.47 -0.42 -0.72
C CYS A 92 -5.30 -1.65 -1.59
N LEU A 93 -4.74 -2.70 -1.00
CA LEU A 93 -4.82 -4.08 -1.47
C LEU A 93 -5.72 -4.84 -0.49
N ASP A 94 -6.88 -5.27 -0.99
CA ASP A 94 -7.89 -6.02 -0.23
C ASP A 94 -7.73 -7.51 -0.50
N PHE A 95 -7.28 -8.25 0.51
CA PHE A 95 -7.05 -9.69 0.50
C PHE A 95 -8.22 -10.47 1.12
N GLY A 96 -9.42 -9.90 1.18
CA GLY A 96 -10.57 -10.41 1.93
C GLY A 96 -10.92 -11.89 1.74
N ASP A 97 -10.54 -12.48 0.60
CA ASP A 97 -10.84 -13.87 0.26
C ASP A 97 -9.68 -14.86 0.48
N VAL A 98 -8.57 -14.42 1.08
CA VAL A 98 -7.38 -15.28 1.33
C VAL A 98 -7.68 -16.48 2.24
N ASN A 99 -8.79 -16.48 2.99
CA ASN A 99 -9.23 -17.58 3.84
C ASN A 99 -9.54 -18.90 3.09
N HIS A 100 -9.47 -18.91 1.76
CA HIS A 100 -9.65 -20.11 0.95
C HIS A 100 -8.33 -20.79 0.52
N LEU A 101 -7.17 -20.26 0.92
CA LEU A 101 -5.85 -20.78 0.53
C LEU A 101 -5.63 -22.26 0.90
N ASP A 102 -6.29 -22.75 1.95
CA ASP A 102 -6.13 -24.15 2.40
C ASP A 102 -7.01 -25.15 1.62
N LYS A 103 -7.91 -24.70 0.74
CA LYS A 103 -8.91 -25.56 0.08
C LYS A 103 -8.67 -25.80 -1.40
N MET A 104 -7.69 -25.15 -2.02
CA MET A 104 -7.48 -25.24 -3.46
C MET A 104 -6.28 -26.13 -3.84
N GLU A 105 -6.53 -27.42 -3.99
CA GLU A 105 -5.68 -28.39 -4.70
C GLU A 105 -5.77 -28.20 -6.24
N GLY A 106 -5.62 -27.02 -6.74
CA GLY A 106 -5.63 -26.76 -8.18
C GLY A 106 -4.71 -25.60 -8.50
N VAL A 107 -3.48 -25.69 -8.01
CA VAL A 107 -2.51 -24.59 -8.10
C VAL A 107 -2.20 -24.31 -9.56
N ILE A 108 -2.48 -23.08 -10.01
CA ILE A 108 -1.83 -22.52 -11.20
C ILE A 108 -0.33 -22.51 -10.90
N ASN A 109 0.36 -23.49 -11.45
CA ASN A 109 1.79 -23.68 -11.25
C ASN A 109 2.60 -23.09 -12.43
N GLN A 110 2.04 -22.06 -13.07
CA GLN A 110 2.65 -21.40 -14.21
C GLN A 110 3.14 -20.02 -13.76
N GLU A 111 4.45 -19.83 -13.77
CA GLU A 111 5.09 -18.60 -13.35
C GLU A 111 4.71 -17.40 -14.22
N ASP A 112 4.48 -17.62 -15.49
CA ASP A 112 4.03 -16.64 -16.48
C ASP A 112 2.68 -16.03 -16.13
N ILE A 113 1.72 -16.85 -15.68
CA ILE A 113 0.40 -16.36 -15.25
C ILE A 113 0.53 -15.47 -14.01
N VAL A 114 1.30 -15.92 -13.01
CA VAL A 114 1.56 -15.12 -11.79
C VAL A 114 2.19 -13.78 -12.14
N PHE A 115 3.13 -13.82 -13.07
CA PHE A 115 3.81 -12.63 -13.54
C PHE A 115 2.86 -11.66 -14.26
N ASP A 116 2.01 -12.16 -15.16
CA ASP A 116 1.10 -11.33 -15.95
C ASP A 116 -0.02 -10.71 -15.08
N GLU A 117 -0.53 -11.42 -14.10
CA GLU A 117 -1.50 -10.89 -13.14
C GLU A 117 -0.91 -9.73 -12.32
N PHE A 118 0.26 -9.92 -11.71
CA PHE A 118 0.93 -8.85 -10.98
C PHE A 118 1.29 -7.66 -11.87
N ARG A 119 1.73 -7.93 -13.10
CA ARG A 119 2.02 -6.90 -14.09
C ARG A 119 0.77 -6.08 -14.44
N SER A 120 -0.36 -6.75 -14.68
CA SER A 120 -1.64 -6.10 -15.00
C SER A 120 -2.07 -5.16 -13.87
N SER A 121 -1.96 -5.62 -12.62
CA SER A 121 -2.29 -4.83 -11.43
C SER A 121 -1.38 -3.60 -11.30
N LEU A 122 -0.06 -3.76 -11.41
CA LEU A 122 0.89 -2.63 -11.36
C LEU A 122 0.69 -1.64 -12.52
N TYR A 123 0.37 -2.13 -13.72
CA TYR A 123 0.09 -1.27 -14.87
C TYR A 123 -1.15 -0.41 -14.65
N SER A 124 -2.20 -0.98 -14.07
CA SER A 124 -3.41 -0.25 -13.71
C SER A 124 -3.14 0.84 -12.68
N LEU A 125 -2.32 0.55 -11.66
CA LEU A 125 -1.87 1.55 -10.69
C LEU A 125 -1.06 2.67 -11.35
N LEU A 126 -0.06 2.31 -12.16
CA LEU A 126 0.77 3.29 -12.86
C LEU A 126 -0.08 4.24 -13.72
N ALA A 127 -0.99 3.68 -14.53
CA ALA A 127 -1.89 4.46 -15.38
C ALA A 127 -2.83 5.38 -14.59
N TYR A 128 -3.17 5.01 -13.36
CA TYR A 128 -3.91 5.87 -12.44
C TYR A 128 -3.04 6.99 -11.88
N LEU A 129 -1.86 6.64 -11.35
CA LEU A 129 -0.93 7.59 -10.72
C LEU A 129 -0.47 8.69 -11.68
N GLU A 130 -0.22 8.34 -12.95
CA GLU A 130 0.20 9.29 -14.00
C GLU A 130 -0.87 10.37 -14.31
N LYS A 131 -2.13 10.11 -14.01
CA LYS A 131 -3.23 11.06 -14.20
C LYS A 131 -3.44 12.00 -13.02
N LEU A 132 -2.81 11.71 -11.88
CA LEU A 132 -3.00 12.50 -10.68
C LEU A 132 -2.14 13.78 -10.74
N PRO A 133 -2.66 14.90 -10.22
CA PRO A 133 -1.85 16.10 -10.07
C PRO A 133 -0.72 15.83 -9.06
N LEU A 134 0.42 16.47 -9.29
CA LEU A 134 1.56 16.39 -8.37
C LEU A 134 1.20 16.97 -7.00
N LEU A 135 1.66 16.33 -5.96
CA LEU A 135 1.60 16.87 -4.60
C LEU A 135 2.75 17.88 -4.39
N LYS A 136 2.61 18.71 -3.36
CA LYS A 136 3.68 19.66 -3.00
C LYS A 136 4.81 18.90 -2.32
N PRO A 137 6.05 18.96 -2.83
CA PRO A 137 7.19 18.27 -2.23
C PRO A 137 7.38 18.65 -0.76
N GLY A 138 7.71 17.67 0.09
CA GLY A 138 8.01 17.87 1.50
C GLY A 138 6.80 18.21 2.40
N LYS A 139 5.58 18.26 1.85
CA LYS A 139 4.37 18.51 2.64
C LYS A 139 3.72 17.22 3.15
N TYR A 140 3.98 16.12 2.49
CA TYR A 140 3.29 14.85 2.73
C TYR A 140 4.25 13.75 3.13
N THR A 141 3.76 12.85 3.94
CA THR A 141 4.41 11.62 4.35
C THR A 141 3.51 10.43 4.06
N PHE A 142 3.92 9.24 4.45
CA PHE A 142 3.11 8.04 4.29
C PHE A 142 3.02 7.27 5.61
N ASP A 143 1.99 6.44 5.71
CA ASP A 143 1.87 5.41 6.73
C ASP A 143 1.41 4.10 6.07
N ILE A 144 1.92 2.95 6.57
CA ILE A 144 1.54 1.64 6.08
C ILE A 144 0.87 0.88 7.20
N VAL A 145 -0.37 0.46 6.94
CA VAL A 145 -1.21 -0.24 7.91
C VAL A 145 -1.68 -1.55 7.33
N ILE A 146 -1.51 -2.64 8.05
CA ILE A 146 -2.18 -3.90 7.76
C ILE A 146 -3.39 -4.05 8.68
N GLU A 147 -4.50 -4.49 8.11
CA GLU A 147 -5.67 -4.89 8.86
C GLU A 147 -5.80 -6.39 8.82
N THR A 148 -5.93 -6.99 10.00
CA THR A 148 -6.17 -8.42 10.15
C THR A 148 -7.60 -8.65 10.61
N VAL A 149 -8.04 -9.92 10.67
CA VAL A 149 -9.37 -10.29 11.19
C VAL A 149 -9.62 -9.73 12.60
N GLU A 150 -8.53 -9.54 13.36
CA GLU A 150 -8.64 -9.20 14.79
C GLU A 150 -8.26 -7.75 15.10
N MET A 151 -7.40 -7.12 14.30
CA MET A 151 -6.87 -5.78 14.60
C MET A 151 -6.20 -5.09 13.40
N SER A 152 -6.03 -3.77 13.51
CA SER A 152 -5.21 -2.97 12.61
C SER A 152 -3.82 -2.75 13.23
N LEU A 153 -2.78 -2.96 12.44
CA LEU A 153 -1.38 -2.81 12.83
C LEU A 153 -0.68 -1.80 11.92
N GLY A 154 0.02 -0.84 12.52
CA GLY A 154 0.90 0.07 11.81
C GLY A 154 2.35 -0.41 11.88
N HIS A 155 3.05 -0.41 10.76
CA HIS A 155 4.47 -0.75 10.71
C HIS A 155 5.33 0.42 11.19
N VAL A 156 6.21 0.18 12.16
CA VAL A 156 7.14 1.18 12.70
C VAL A 156 8.57 0.78 12.44
N SER A 157 9.43 1.77 12.18
CA SER A 157 10.86 1.53 12.13
C SER A 157 11.41 1.19 13.52
N ASN A 158 12.50 0.43 13.56
CA ASN A 158 13.14 -0.08 14.78
C ASN A 158 13.46 1.00 15.85
N GLU A 159 13.56 2.26 15.46
CA GLU A 159 13.87 3.37 16.39
C GLU A 159 12.73 3.70 17.36
N ASN A 160 11.49 3.38 17.03
CA ASN A 160 10.31 3.65 17.87
C ASN A 160 9.90 2.49 18.80
N MET A 161 10.62 1.38 18.80
CA MET A 161 10.31 0.16 19.57
C MET A 161 10.22 0.32 21.08
N ASN A 162 10.80 1.36 21.65
CA ASN A 162 10.90 1.49 23.12
C ASN A 162 9.64 2.04 23.81
N ARG A 163 8.60 2.42 23.07
CA ARG A 163 7.46 3.17 23.61
C ARG A 163 6.20 2.36 23.96
N THR A 164 6.09 1.07 23.59
CA THR A 164 4.81 0.35 23.73
C THR A 164 4.93 -1.07 24.29
N LYS A 165 5.67 -1.26 25.39
CA LYS A 165 5.97 -2.61 25.93
C LYS A 165 4.84 -3.31 26.73
N GLU A 166 3.67 -2.72 26.96
CA GLU A 166 2.82 -3.18 28.07
C GLU A 166 1.46 -3.79 27.76
N SER A 167 1.03 -3.95 26.48
CA SER A 167 -0.29 -4.55 26.21
C SER A 167 -0.40 -5.28 24.87
N ILE A 168 0.35 -6.40 24.75
CA ILE A 168 0.54 -7.01 23.42
C ILE A 168 0.20 -8.51 23.39
N THR A 169 -0.75 -8.95 22.51
CA THR A 169 -1.11 -10.35 22.21
C THR A 169 -0.04 -11.04 21.34
N ALA A 170 -0.22 -12.30 20.91
CA ALA A 170 0.81 -13.06 20.18
C ALA A 170 1.23 -12.42 18.84
N LEU A 171 0.28 -11.82 18.12
CA LEU A 171 0.55 -11.00 16.90
C LEU A 171 1.24 -9.68 17.24
N GLU A 172 0.98 -9.15 18.39
CA GLU A 172 1.48 -7.93 18.95
C GLU A 172 2.90 -8.07 19.51
N ARG A 173 3.47 -9.26 19.61
CA ARG A 173 4.87 -9.51 20.03
C ARG A 173 5.87 -9.31 18.89
N ASP A 174 5.38 -8.98 17.74
CA ASP A 174 6.22 -8.60 16.62
C ASP A 174 6.64 -7.14 16.80
N TRP A 175 7.92 -6.96 17.09
CA TRP A 175 8.53 -5.67 17.46
C TRP A 175 8.52 -4.63 16.34
N ASN A 176 8.19 -5.03 15.12
CA ASN A 176 8.14 -4.15 13.95
C ASN A 176 6.77 -3.48 13.79
N TRP A 177 5.76 -3.90 14.55
CA TRP A 177 4.39 -3.42 14.39
C TRP A 177 3.84 -2.83 15.68
N VAL A 178 3.07 -1.75 15.55
CA VAL A 178 2.26 -1.19 16.65
C VAL A 178 0.78 -1.28 16.30
N LYS A 179 -0.07 -1.42 17.31
CA LYS A 179 -1.50 -1.36 17.11
C LYS A 179 -1.89 0.03 16.62
N TYR A 180 -2.52 0.10 15.45
CA TYR A 180 -3.06 1.34 14.92
C TYR A 180 -4.22 1.80 15.79
N ARG A 181 -4.15 3.01 16.35
CA ARG A 181 -5.04 3.45 17.44
C ARG A 181 -6.48 3.69 17.02
N ASP A 182 -6.76 3.79 15.73
CA ASP A 182 -8.09 4.19 15.29
C ASP A 182 -8.46 3.61 13.94
N SER A 183 -9.00 2.40 13.95
CA SER A 183 -9.67 1.81 12.77
C SER A 183 -10.96 2.56 12.37
N SER A 184 -11.43 3.52 13.19
CA SER A 184 -12.61 4.33 12.91
C SER A 184 -12.31 5.64 12.18
N LYS A 185 -11.03 5.97 11.95
CA LYS A 185 -10.63 7.14 11.16
C LYS A 185 -10.53 6.84 9.66
N ASP A 186 -11.49 6.13 9.15
CA ASP A 186 -11.82 6.24 7.74
C ASP A 186 -12.13 7.70 7.44
N PHE A 187 -11.22 8.47 6.83
CA PHE A 187 -11.41 9.82 6.30
C PHE A 187 -12.35 10.78 7.08
N SER A 188 -12.78 10.40 8.29
CA SER A 188 -13.76 11.12 9.12
C SER A 188 -13.14 11.88 10.28
N GLY A 189 -11.83 12.10 10.26
CA GLY A 189 -11.07 12.78 11.31
C GLY A 189 -11.22 14.30 11.34
N GLY A 190 -12.39 14.82 11.11
CA GLY A 190 -12.73 16.24 11.36
C GLY A 190 -13.89 16.33 12.33
N THR A 191 -13.79 17.20 13.32
CA THR A 191 -14.90 17.68 14.13
C THR A 191 -16.20 17.77 13.29
N GLU A 192 -17.31 17.36 13.83
CA GLU A 192 -18.68 17.13 13.31
C GLU A 192 -19.26 18.04 12.21
N THR A 193 -18.49 18.86 11.50
CA THR A 193 -19.01 19.91 10.62
C THR A 193 -18.65 19.83 9.14
N GLN A 194 -17.77 18.93 8.70
CA GLN A 194 -17.54 18.74 7.26
C GLN A 194 -17.34 17.27 6.93
N GLN A 195 -18.35 16.61 6.37
CA GLN A 195 -18.20 15.33 5.69
C GLN A 195 -17.23 15.54 4.52
N GLN A 196 -15.99 15.11 4.68
CA GLN A 196 -15.03 15.05 3.58
C GLN A 196 -15.59 14.09 2.53
N ARG A 197 -15.70 14.55 1.30
CA ARG A 197 -16.11 13.70 0.19
C ARG A 197 -14.90 12.90 -0.26
N VAL A 198 -15.06 11.59 -0.28
CA VAL A 198 -14.02 10.65 -0.75
C VAL A 198 -14.45 10.09 -2.09
N LYS A 199 -13.56 10.06 -3.06
CA LYS A 199 -13.76 9.40 -4.34
C LYS A 199 -12.91 8.14 -4.40
N MET A 200 -13.58 7.01 -4.61
CA MET A 200 -12.94 5.71 -4.80
C MET A 200 -12.71 5.43 -6.29
N TYR A 201 -11.58 4.84 -6.60
CA TYR A 201 -11.17 4.38 -7.91
C TYR A 201 -10.82 2.90 -7.84
N SER A 202 -11.57 2.05 -8.51
CA SER A 202 -11.25 0.64 -8.65
C SER A 202 -10.10 0.48 -9.65
N LEU A 203 -9.12 -0.34 -9.29
CA LEU A 203 -7.96 -0.69 -10.11
C LEU A 203 -7.96 -2.21 -10.33
N ASN A 204 -7.13 -2.67 -11.29
CA ASN A 204 -7.02 -4.11 -11.50
C ASN A 204 -6.37 -4.75 -10.26
N GLY A 205 -7.03 -5.73 -9.71
CA GLY A 205 -6.48 -6.60 -8.67
C GLY A 205 -5.64 -7.73 -9.25
N CYS A 206 -5.66 -8.87 -8.57
CA CYS A 206 -4.98 -10.09 -8.96
C CYS A 206 -5.85 -11.29 -8.60
N ASP A 207 -5.97 -12.26 -9.51
CA ASP A 207 -6.66 -13.51 -9.27
C ASP A 207 -5.80 -14.71 -9.72
N LEU A 208 -5.17 -15.35 -8.75
CA LEU A 208 -4.28 -16.50 -8.92
C LEU A 208 -4.86 -17.79 -8.34
N ASN A 209 -6.16 -17.84 -8.06
CA ASN A 209 -6.82 -18.91 -7.31
C ASN A 209 -6.26 -19.12 -5.88
N SER A 210 -4.93 -19.12 -5.72
CA SER A 210 -4.26 -19.26 -4.42
C SER A 210 -4.01 -17.92 -3.72
N LEU A 211 -4.12 -16.82 -4.43
CA LEU A 211 -4.03 -15.45 -3.92
C LEU A 211 -4.95 -14.59 -4.77
N VAL A 212 -5.97 -14.05 -4.12
CA VAL A 212 -6.88 -13.07 -4.73
C VAL A 212 -6.80 -11.79 -3.93
N PHE A 213 -6.64 -10.67 -4.60
CA PHE A 213 -6.80 -9.37 -3.98
C PHE A 213 -7.44 -8.38 -4.94
N HIS A 214 -8.23 -7.49 -4.39
CA HIS A 214 -8.74 -6.32 -5.09
C HIS A 214 -7.85 -5.13 -4.82
N GLN A 215 -7.74 -4.25 -5.79
CA GLN A 215 -6.96 -3.01 -5.65
C GLN A 215 -7.87 -1.82 -5.85
N PHE A 216 -7.75 -0.82 -4.97
CA PHE A 216 -8.44 0.46 -5.14
C PHE A 216 -7.64 1.61 -4.53
N ALA A 217 -7.96 2.81 -4.97
CA ALA A 217 -7.44 4.03 -4.42
C ALA A 217 -8.59 4.95 -4.00
N GLU A 218 -8.44 5.63 -2.89
CA GLU A 218 -9.37 6.63 -2.38
C GLU A 218 -8.67 7.97 -2.25
N ARG A 219 -9.39 9.03 -2.57
CA ARG A 219 -8.87 10.38 -2.50
C ARG A 219 -9.92 11.32 -1.92
N VAL A 220 -9.49 12.16 -1.00
CA VAL A 220 -10.31 13.26 -0.49
C VAL A 220 -10.50 14.30 -1.59
N ILE A 221 -11.75 14.68 -1.84
CA ILE A 221 -12.10 15.77 -2.72
C ILE A 221 -12.29 17.01 -1.85
N GLU A 222 -11.34 17.94 -1.90
CA GLU A 222 -11.56 19.25 -1.30
C GLU A 222 -12.76 19.89 -1.98
N ASN A 223 -13.70 20.40 -1.18
CA ASN A 223 -14.80 21.23 -1.67
C ASN A 223 -14.24 22.60 -2.07
N ASN A 224 -13.42 22.66 -3.13
CA ASN A 224 -13.00 23.92 -3.71
C ASN A 224 -14.01 24.28 -4.81
N PRO A 225 -14.86 25.31 -4.62
CA PRO A 225 -15.86 25.68 -5.62
C PRO A 225 -15.28 26.15 -6.97
N ASP A 226 -13.97 26.42 -7.02
CA ASP A 226 -13.31 26.99 -8.21
C ASP A 226 -12.83 25.94 -9.24
N ILE A 227 -12.93 24.63 -8.98
CA ILE A 227 -12.45 23.57 -9.92
C ILE A 227 -13.60 22.96 -10.74
N SER A 228 -14.86 23.27 -10.43
CA SER A 228 -16.01 22.75 -11.19
C SER A 228 -16.18 23.35 -12.60
N ALA A 229 -15.37 24.34 -12.99
CA ALA A 229 -15.50 25.06 -14.26
C ALA A 229 -14.54 24.62 -15.38
N SER A 230 -13.74 23.56 -15.17
CA SER A 230 -12.69 23.16 -16.15
C SER A 230 -12.88 21.76 -16.74
N ILE A 231 -14.05 21.13 -16.56
CA ILE A 231 -14.35 19.82 -17.16
C ILE A 231 -15.73 19.95 -17.85
N GLU A 232 -15.76 20.61 -18.98
CA GLU A 232 -16.71 20.41 -20.09
C GLU A 232 -15.95 20.00 -21.34
#